data_29c0abac4e0ef766bfb15c46dea64ac5
#
_entry.id   29c0abac4e0ef766bfb15c46dea64ac5
#
_cell.length_a   1.000
_cell.length_b   1.000
_cell.length_c   1.000
_cell.angle_alpha   90.00
_cell.angle_beta   90.00
_cell.angle_gamma   90.00
#
_symmetry.space_group_name_H-M   'P 1'
#
loop_
_entity.id
_entity.type
_entity.pdbx_description
1 polymer ?
#
loop_
_entity_poly.entity_id
_entity_poly.type
_entity_poly.pdbx_seq_one_letter_code
_entity_poly.pdbx_strand_id
1 'polypeptide(L)' 'MKKIDVNEEKKFFKFLFKIGYSKKILNKKTLVIAFQRRFRQELVNGIIDLECLLISQNLAKKLV' A
#
# COMPACT_ATOMS: atom_id res chain seq x y z
N MET A 1 -0.24 -14.67 7.02
CA MET A 1 0.28 -13.32 6.82
C MET A 1 -0.05 -12.44 8.01
N LYS A 2 0.90 -11.62 8.41
CA LYS A 2 0.74 -10.80 9.61
C LYS A 2 0.01 -9.50 9.27
N LYS A 3 -1.10 -9.25 9.94
CA LYS A 3 -1.82 -7.99 9.83
C LYS A 3 -1.04 -6.87 10.49
N ILE A 4 -1.03 -5.69 9.88
CA ILE A 4 -0.36 -4.53 10.45
C ILE A 4 -1.33 -3.74 11.33
N ASP A 5 -0.78 -2.90 12.21
CA ASP A 5 -1.61 -2.07 13.08
C ASP A 5 -2.02 -0.77 12.40
N VAL A 6 -2.81 0.06 13.11
CA VAL A 6 -3.35 1.31 12.55
C VAL A 6 -2.24 2.29 12.16
N ASN A 7 -1.17 2.36 12.97
CA ASN A 7 -0.06 3.26 12.68
C ASN A 7 0.69 2.84 11.42
N GLU A 8 0.90 1.54 11.26
CA GLU A 8 1.55 0.99 10.07
C GLU A 8 0.68 1.18 8.84
N GLU A 9 -0.63 1.06 8.98
CA GLU A 9 -1.57 1.31 7.90
C GLU A 9 -1.48 2.75 7.41
N LYS A 10 -1.39 3.70 8.33
CA LYS A 10 -1.22 5.12 7.99
C LYS A 10 0.08 5.35 7.22
N LYS A 11 1.16 4.69 7.62
CA LYS A 11 2.44 4.77 6.91
C LYS A 11 2.32 4.22 5.50
N PHE A 12 1.60 3.10 5.34
CA PHE A 12 1.39 2.51 4.03
C PHE A 12 0.72 3.50 3.07
N PHE A 13 -0.35 4.15 3.50
CA PHE A 13 -1.04 5.13 2.66
C PHE A 13 -0.17 6.35 2.38
N LYS A 14 0.63 6.78 3.35
CA LYS A 14 1.58 7.87 3.14
C LYS A 14 2.57 7.51 2.04
N PHE A 15 3.09 6.29 2.04
CA PHE A 15 4.00 5.83 0.99
C PHE A 15 3.30 5.77 -0.36
N LEU A 16 2.06 5.31 -0.42
CA LEU A 16 1.29 5.25 -1.66
C LEU A 16 1.12 6.64 -2.27
N PHE A 17 0.78 7.63 -1.46
CA PHE A 17 0.62 8.99 -1.95
C PHE A 17 1.95 9.56 -2.46
N LYS A 18 3.04 9.20 -1.82
CA LYS A 18 4.38 9.60 -2.26
C LYS A 18 4.76 8.96 -3.59
N ILE A 19 4.35 7.71 -3.81
CA ILE A 19 4.59 7.00 -5.06
C ILE A 19 3.80 7.60 -6.22
N GLY A 20 2.67 8.23 -5.93
CA GLY A 20 1.85 8.88 -6.95
C GLY A 20 0.39 8.50 -6.96
N TYR A 21 -0.07 7.68 -6.01
CA TYR A 21 -1.49 7.35 -5.91
C TYR A 21 -2.28 8.57 -5.45
N SER A 22 -3.46 8.75 -6.03
CA SER A 22 -4.28 9.92 -5.78
C SER A 22 -5.05 9.82 -4.46
N LYS A 23 -5.04 10.91 -3.69
CA LYS A 23 -5.87 11.03 -2.49
C LYS A 23 -7.35 11.13 -2.82
N LYS A 24 -7.69 11.37 -4.08
CA LYS A 24 -9.08 11.48 -4.54
C LYS A 24 -9.79 10.14 -4.67
N ILE A 25 -9.07 9.03 -4.55
CA ILE A 25 -9.70 7.71 -4.55
C ILE A 25 -10.50 7.59 -3.26
N LEU A 26 -11.83 7.42 -3.41
CA LEU A 26 -12.77 7.47 -2.31
C LEU A 26 -12.72 6.27 -1.38
N ASN A 27 -12.25 5.12 -1.87
CA ASN A 27 -12.27 3.88 -1.12
C ASN A 27 -10.85 3.37 -0.92
N LYS A 28 -10.43 3.28 0.36
CA LYS A 28 -9.10 2.80 0.71
C LYS A 28 -8.86 1.37 0.24
N LYS A 29 -9.89 0.52 0.29
CA LYS A 29 -9.78 -0.85 -0.17
C LYS A 29 -9.47 -0.91 -1.67
N THR A 30 -10.11 -0.07 -2.46
CA THR A 30 -9.84 0.02 -3.89
C THR A 30 -8.39 0.41 -4.16
N LEU A 31 -7.88 1.34 -3.37
CA LEU A 31 -6.48 1.78 -3.47
C LEU A 31 -5.51 0.63 -3.16
N VAL A 32 -5.80 -0.14 -2.11
CA VAL A 32 -4.99 -1.29 -1.72
C VAL A 32 -5.01 -2.35 -2.83
N ILE A 33 -6.18 -2.64 -3.38
CA ILE A 33 -6.32 -3.62 -4.46
C ILE A 33 -5.52 -3.17 -5.69
N ALA A 34 -5.59 -1.91 -6.06
CA ALA A 34 -4.85 -1.37 -7.19
C ALA A 34 -3.34 -1.54 -6.98
N PHE A 35 -2.87 -1.25 -5.76
CA PHE A 35 -1.47 -1.43 -5.40
C PHE A 35 -1.06 -2.90 -5.50
N GLN A 36 -1.87 -3.80 -4.95
CA GLN A 36 -1.56 -5.23 -4.96
C GLN A 36 -1.52 -5.79 -6.37
N ARG A 37 -2.44 -5.39 -7.23
CA ARG A 37 -2.46 -5.83 -8.63
C ARG A 37 -1.18 -5.44 -9.37
N ARG A 38 -0.60 -4.32 -9.01
CA ARG A 38 0.60 -3.83 -9.66
C ARG A 38 1.87 -4.42 -9.08
N PHE A 39 1.94 -4.54 -7.76
CA PHE A 39 3.19 -4.87 -7.06
C PHE A 39 3.20 -6.22 -6.36
N ARG A 40 2.02 -6.80 -6.11
CA ARG A 40 1.92 -8.10 -5.48
C ARG A 40 0.74 -8.88 -6.07
N GLN A 41 0.92 -9.38 -7.26
CA GLN A 41 -0.13 -10.07 -8.00
C GLN A 41 -0.51 -11.44 -7.43
N GLU A 42 0.34 -12.02 -6.62
CA GLU A 42 0.12 -13.36 -6.05
C GLU A 42 -1.06 -13.42 -5.10
N LEU A 43 -1.38 -12.30 -4.44
CA LEU A 43 -2.48 -12.26 -3.49
C LEU A 43 -3.12 -10.88 -3.46
N VAL A 44 -4.18 -10.71 -4.25
CA VAL A 44 -4.93 -9.45 -4.32
C VAL A 44 -6.21 -9.62 -3.50
N ASN A 45 -6.17 -9.19 -2.24
CA ASN A 45 -7.29 -9.38 -1.30
C ASN A 45 -7.79 -8.09 -0.66
N GLY A 46 -7.17 -6.96 -0.94
CA GLY A 46 -7.57 -5.68 -0.34
C GLY A 46 -7.17 -5.52 1.13
N ILE A 47 -6.38 -6.45 1.66
CA ILE A 47 -5.90 -6.40 3.04
C ILE A 47 -4.45 -5.95 3.05
N ILE A 48 -4.16 -4.93 3.86
CA ILE A 48 -2.79 -4.43 4.02
C ILE A 48 -2.08 -5.34 5.02
N ASP A 49 -1.02 -6.00 4.57
CA ASP A 49 -0.18 -6.82 5.43
C ASP A 49 1.25 -6.27 5.44
N LEU A 50 2.12 -6.91 6.21
CA LEU A 50 3.50 -6.46 6.35
C LEU A 50 4.23 -6.42 5.00
N GLU A 51 3.96 -7.37 4.13
CA GLU A 51 4.58 -7.41 2.81
C GLU A 51 4.22 -6.17 1.98
N CYS A 52 2.94 -5.77 1.99
CA CYS A 52 2.49 -4.56 1.31
C CYS A 52 3.23 -3.33 1.85
N LEU A 53 3.36 -3.24 3.17
CA LEU A 53 4.06 -2.13 3.81
C LEU A 53 5.53 -2.07 3.36
N LEU A 54 6.21 -3.21 3.36
CA LEU A 54 7.61 -3.27 2.97
C LEU A 54 7.81 -2.88 1.51
N ILE A 55 6.94 -3.36 0.62
CA ILE A 55 7.02 -3.01 -0.79
C ILE A 55 6.83 -1.51 -0.98
N SER A 56 5.81 -0.94 -0.35
CA SER A 56 5.53 0.49 -0.48
C SER A 56 6.67 1.34 0.09
N GLN A 57 7.25 0.93 1.20
CA GLN A 57 8.38 1.61 1.80
C GLN A 57 9.59 1.63 0.86
N ASN A 58 9.91 0.48 0.26
CA ASN A 58 11.03 0.38 -0.66
C ASN A 58 10.81 1.25 -1.91
N LEU A 59 9.60 1.25 -2.45
CA LEU A 59 9.27 2.08 -3.61
C LEU A 59 9.37 3.57 -3.28
N ALA A 60 8.88 3.98 -2.13
CA ALA A 60 8.95 5.37 -1.69
C ALA A 60 10.40 5.81 -1.50
N LYS A 61 11.27 4.94 -0.99
CA LYS A 61 12.69 5.24 -0.84
C LYS A 61 13.38 5.51 -2.16
N LYS A 62 13.00 4.77 -3.20
CA LYS A 62 13.63 4.93 -4.51
C LYS A 62 13.27 6.24 -5.20
N LEU A 63 12.18 6.87 -4.77
CA LEU A 63 11.70 8.12 -5.35
C LEU A 63 12.27 9.36 -4.68
N VAL A 64 13.03 9.21 -3.63
CA VAL A 64 13.62 10.35 -2.88
C VAL A 64 15.00 10.70 -3.43
#